data_210975e68ff885e7136c960166ed92eb
#
_entry.id   210975e68ff885e7136c960166ed92eb
#
_cell.length_a   1.000
_cell.length_b   1.000
_cell.length_c   1.000
_cell.angle_alpha   90.00
_cell.angle_beta   90.00
_cell.angle_gamma   90.00
#
_symmetry.space_group_name_H-M   'P 1'
#
loop_
_entity.id
_entity.type
_entity.pdbx_description
1 polymer ?
#
loop_
_entity_poly.entity_id
_entity_poly.type
_entity_poly.pdbx_seq_one_letter_code
_entity_poly.pdbx_strand_id
1 'polypeptide(L)'
;SFLVMLSALSLNAQTGKVAEAQGLLTEKNSQTRYDKELQADVVVAGGGLAGVCAAVSAARHGCTVILVQDRPVLGGNASSEIRMGIVGAKGDQNAEAGLLEEIQLRNFRFNPLMRYTLWDDAIYSTVIMEKNITLLLNTSVEDVVMDGEKIAALKAWNTNAYTNYLIKGKLFLDCTGDGILRLSGAKYRIGREFADEFGESFVGENGGDAKTMGNSILLQLRKTEEDHPFTAPEWAYHFTDDDFNYDKPKSTIPGVKFNYKKPFPKDNNFWWIEYGGTINTIKDANDIQFELKRIAYGVWEYMKNHPDGRCKNYDLDWIGSLPGKRESVRYVGPHILTQNDVMSRGHFDAVIAYGGWTLDNHNPEAFHSKGRMSVEFTTPERFGIPFGCLYSVNVPNLMFAGRDISATHMGLSSTRVMATTALLGQAAGTGAALVIKYGTTPAEVHKDHIGELQDMLEDDDSMLPYRWRKPSALTLTSTTSEANMVLRNGIDRQWDGADNGVWVAPGEESIVYNWKKPVTISGARIIFDSEFKYRSKRMRKLEATTERVEVPRMMTKDFRIEAKTGKGEWTTVYEGKGNYLRLRKIQFEKPVKANALRLVVDSTWGAEKAHVFAFDAL
;
A
#
# COMPACT_ATOMS: atom_id res chain seq x y z
N SER A 1 1.88 36.17 15.95
CA SER A 1 1.79 34.95 16.81
C SER A 1 2.83 33.88 16.47
N PHE A 2 3.44 33.90 15.28
CA PHE A 2 4.52 32.98 14.87
C PHE A 2 5.89 33.30 15.53
N LEU A 3 6.15 34.58 15.82
CA LEU A 3 7.40 35.00 16.47
C LEU A 3 7.45 34.59 17.96
N VAL A 4 6.31 34.50 18.64
CA VAL A 4 6.26 34.13 20.07
C VAL A 4 6.45 32.62 20.27
N MET A 5 6.01 31.78 19.31
CA MET A 5 6.27 30.33 19.36
C MET A 5 7.74 29.96 19.07
N LEU A 6 8.40 30.69 18.16
CA LEU A 6 9.84 30.49 17.91
C LEU A 6 10.71 30.92 19.11
N SER A 7 10.30 31.95 19.86
CA SER A 7 11.04 32.38 21.05
C SER A 7 10.90 31.39 22.21
N ALA A 8 9.73 30.75 22.39
CA ALA A 8 9.52 29.75 23.43
C ALA A 8 10.26 28.44 23.14
N LEU A 9 10.32 28.01 21.86
CA LEU A 9 11.11 26.84 21.45
C LEU A 9 12.62 27.09 21.53
N SER A 10 13.07 28.31 21.22
CA SER A 10 14.47 28.67 21.34
C SER A 10 14.91 28.83 22.83
N LEU A 11 14.02 29.28 23.71
CA LEU A 11 14.32 29.40 25.13
C LEU A 11 14.45 28.01 25.81
N ASN A 12 13.57 27.05 25.45
CA ASN A 12 13.65 25.68 25.98
C ASN A 12 14.86 24.92 25.43
N ALA A 13 15.25 25.15 24.17
CA ALA A 13 16.46 24.58 23.61
C ALA A 13 17.74 25.23 24.18
N GLN A 14 17.68 26.52 24.53
CA GLN A 14 18.79 27.22 25.15
C GLN A 14 18.97 26.87 26.63
N THR A 15 17.88 26.67 27.38
CA THR A 15 17.94 26.21 28.78
C THR A 15 18.46 24.77 28.88
N GLY A 16 18.08 23.88 27.92
CA GLY A 16 18.66 22.54 27.84
C GLY A 16 20.18 22.56 27.59
N LYS A 17 20.65 23.35 26.62
CA LYS A 17 22.10 23.49 26.32
C LYS A 17 22.89 24.12 27.45
N VAL A 18 22.32 25.04 28.21
CA VAL A 18 22.98 25.67 29.36
C VAL A 18 23.07 24.69 30.53
N ALA A 19 22.05 23.85 30.73
CA ALA A 19 22.09 22.81 31.74
C ALA A 19 23.12 21.72 31.45
N GLU A 20 23.23 21.30 30.17
CA GLU A 20 24.26 20.36 29.71
C GLU A 20 25.69 20.90 29.84
N ALA A 21 25.87 22.21 29.74
CA ALA A 21 27.20 22.87 29.91
C ALA A 21 27.59 23.08 31.36
N GLN A 22 26.68 22.94 32.32
CA GLN A 22 26.90 23.31 33.72
C GLN A 22 27.11 22.17 34.70
N GLY A 23 27.03 20.91 34.32
CA GLY A 23 27.29 19.82 35.26
C GLY A 23 26.82 18.44 34.87
N LEU A 24 27.19 17.47 35.65
CA LEU A 24 26.75 16.09 35.59
C LEU A 24 25.23 16.01 35.94
N LEU A 25 24.44 15.64 34.95
CA LEU A 25 23.03 15.31 35.12
C LEU A 25 22.91 13.85 35.52
N THR A 26 22.10 13.54 36.48
CA THR A 26 21.74 12.15 36.85
C THR A 26 20.25 11.97 36.74
N GLU A 27 19.84 11.01 35.92
CA GLU A 27 18.45 10.56 35.86
C GLU A 27 18.30 9.29 36.69
N LYS A 28 17.34 9.29 37.59
CA LYS A 28 16.88 8.09 38.26
C LYS A 28 15.57 7.65 37.64
N ASN A 29 15.54 6.38 37.22
CA ASN A 29 14.33 5.60 36.99
C ASN A 29 13.09 6.39 36.57
N SER A 30 12.76 6.34 35.32
CA SER A 30 11.48 6.84 34.77
C SER A 30 10.35 5.82 34.91
N GLN A 31 10.31 5.06 36.01
CA GLN A 31 9.26 4.06 36.23
C GLN A 31 7.87 4.69 36.09
N THR A 32 7.07 4.16 35.16
CA THR A 32 5.61 4.34 35.04
C THR A 32 5.09 5.68 34.55
N ARG A 33 5.89 6.59 34.09
CA ARG A 33 5.39 7.83 33.47
C ARG A 33 5.47 7.77 31.95
N TYR A 34 4.55 8.46 31.31
CA TYR A 34 4.63 8.74 29.89
C TYR A 34 5.28 10.11 29.71
N ASP A 35 6.33 10.17 28.90
CA ASP A 35 7.03 11.43 28.63
C ASP A 35 6.17 12.34 27.75
N LYS A 36 5.31 11.74 26.91
CA LYS A 36 4.40 12.47 26.02
C LYS A 36 3.02 11.81 25.94
N GLU A 37 2.01 12.62 26.07
CA GLU A 37 0.63 12.26 25.75
C GLU A 37 0.24 12.92 24.43
N LEU A 38 -0.32 12.14 23.50
CA LEU A 38 -0.79 12.58 22.21
C LEU A 38 -2.24 12.18 22.02
N GLN A 39 -2.97 12.95 21.22
CA GLN A 39 -4.37 12.69 20.92
C GLN A 39 -4.67 12.99 19.45
N ALA A 40 -5.47 12.12 18.82
CA ALA A 40 -6.00 12.32 17.47
C ALA A 40 -7.41 11.73 17.35
N ASP A 41 -8.07 11.99 16.23
CA ASP A 41 -9.34 11.33 15.90
C ASP A 41 -9.09 9.85 15.58
N VAL A 42 -8.06 9.58 14.76
CA VAL A 42 -7.71 8.25 14.28
C VAL A 42 -6.25 7.95 14.64
N VAL A 43 -6.01 6.79 15.21
CA VAL A 43 -4.65 6.28 15.49
C VAL A 43 -4.41 5.04 14.62
N VAL A 44 -3.39 5.09 13.77
CA VAL A 44 -3.00 4.01 12.86
C VAL A 44 -1.71 3.37 13.38
N ALA A 45 -1.78 2.13 13.79
CA ALA A 45 -0.62 1.32 14.16
C ALA A 45 -0.12 0.55 12.93
N GLY A 46 1.15 0.75 12.56
CA GLY A 46 1.80 0.14 11.41
C GLY A 46 1.83 1.03 10.16
N GLY A 47 3.04 1.37 9.71
CA GLY A 47 3.31 2.23 8.55
C GLY A 47 3.67 1.45 7.28
N GLY A 48 3.18 0.21 7.10
CA GLY A 48 3.19 -0.47 5.81
C GLY A 48 2.32 0.27 4.79
N LEU A 49 2.29 -0.18 3.52
CA LEU A 49 1.48 0.50 2.48
C LEU A 49 0.00 0.62 2.87
N ALA A 50 -0.56 -0.38 3.55
CA ALA A 50 -1.93 -0.31 4.06
C ALA A 50 -2.10 0.84 5.06
N GLY A 51 -1.21 0.93 6.06
CA GLY A 51 -1.30 1.98 7.08
C GLY A 51 -1.02 3.38 6.54
N VAL A 52 -0.09 3.50 5.61
CA VAL A 52 0.16 4.77 4.88
C VAL A 52 -1.11 5.23 4.15
N CYS A 53 -1.71 4.33 3.35
CA CYS A 53 -2.94 4.66 2.62
C CYS A 53 -4.12 4.96 3.56
N ALA A 54 -4.22 4.25 4.70
CA ALA A 54 -5.24 4.51 5.70
C ALA A 54 -5.07 5.88 6.36
N ALA A 55 -3.86 6.20 6.81
CA ALA A 55 -3.56 7.47 7.46
C ALA A 55 -3.79 8.67 6.52
N VAL A 56 -3.28 8.59 5.27
CA VAL A 56 -3.43 9.65 4.28
C VAL A 56 -4.89 9.84 3.89
N SER A 57 -5.63 8.73 3.67
CA SER A 57 -7.05 8.82 3.33
C SER A 57 -7.87 9.46 4.46
N ALA A 58 -7.70 9.01 5.70
CA ALA A 58 -8.40 9.61 6.85
C ALA A 58 -8.07 11.11 7.01
N ALA A 59 -6.80 11.49 6.85
CA ALA A 59 -6.36 12.89 6.95
C ALA A 59 -6.96 13.78 5.85
N ARG A 60 -7.00 13.30 4.62
CA ARG A 60 -7.60 14.04 3.48
C ARG A 60 -9.11 14.23 3.62
N HIS A 61 -9.76 13.33 4.35
CA HIS A 61 -11.18 13.46 4.72
C HIS A 61 -11.41 14.16 6.05
N GLY A 62 -10.42 14.89 6.55
CA GLY A 62 -10.57 15.88 7.63
C GLY A 62 -10.24 15.38 9.04
N CYS A 63 -9.82 14.14 9.22
CA CYS A 63 -9.40 13.62 10.52
C CYS A 63 -8.02 14.14 10.91
N THR A 64 -7.80 14.33 12.20
CA THR A 64 -6.46 14.34 12.78
C THR A 64 -6.00 12.89 12.95
N VAL A 65 -4.76 12.59 12.54
CA VAL A 65 -4.23 11.23 12.50
C VAL A 65 -2.88 11.14 13.20
N ILE A 66 -2.67 10.08 13.99
CA ILE A 66 -1.34 9.68 14.43
C ILE A 66 -1.01 8.36 13.75
N LEU A 67 0.07 8.34 12.94
CA LEU A 67 0.61 7.14 12.32
C LEU A 67 1.85 6.67 13.08
N VAL A 68 1.77 5.46 13.64
CA VAL A 68 2.84 4.86 14.45
C VAL A 68 3.53 3.76 13.65
N GLN A 69 4.86 3.84 13.52
CA GLN A 69 5.67 2.85 12.82
C GLN A 69 6.88 2.46 13.66
N ASP A 70 7.08 1.17 13.86
CA ASP A 70 8.16 0.59 14.66
C ASP A 70 9.56 0.70 14.02
N ARG A 71 9.62 1.09 12.76
CA ARG A 71 10.86 1.19 11.97
C ARG A 71 11.18 2.62 11.55
N PRO A 72 12.42 2.86 11.09
CA PRO A 72 12.84 4.18 10.62
C PRO A 72 12.20 4.58 9.28
N VAL A 73 11.63 3.63 8.53
CA VAL A 73 11.05 3.87 7.22
C VAL A 73 9.62 3.35 7.12
N LEU A 74 8.86 3.92 6.21
CA LEU A 74 7.51 3.50 5.85
C LEU A 74 7.55 2.47 4.70
N GLY A 75 6.41 1.80 4.44
CA GLY A 75 6.25 0.88 3.31
C GLY A 75 6.24 -0.60 3.68
N GLY A 76 6.68 -0.96 4.88
CA GLY A 76 6.67 -2.36 5.34
C GLY A 76 7.47 -3.28 4.42
N ASN A 77 6.85 -4.34 3.89
CA ASN A 77 7.52 -5.28 2.99
C ASN A 77 8.03 -4.63 1.69
N ALA A 78 7.47 -3.48 1.27
CA ALA A 78 7.94 -2.74 0.10
C ALA A 78 9.12 -1.82 0.39
N SER A 79 9.44 -1.55 1.65
CA SER A 79 10.52 -0.64 2.05
C SER A 79 11.91 -1.14 1.65
N SER A 80 12.90 -0.27 1.74
CA SER A 80 14.31 -0.62 1.51
C SER A 80 14.85 -1.71 2.43
N GLU A 81 14.20 -1.94 3.59
CA GLU A 81 14.62 -2.95 4.56
C GLU A 81 14.33 -4.40 4.10
N ILE A 82 13.25 -4.58 3.30
CA ILE A 82 12.79 -5.91 2.86
C ILE A 82 12.85 -6.05 1.34
N ARG A 83 12.56 -4.98 0.60
CA ARG A 83 12.63 -4.88 -0.86
C ARG A 83 11.71 -5.84 -1.63
N MET A 84 10.55 -6.18 -1.05
CA MET A 84 9.57 -7.00 -1.76
C MET A 84 8.87 -6.17 -2.86
N GLY A 85 8.80 -6.72 -4.07
CA GLY A 85 8.07 -6.09 -5.17
C GLY A 85 6.57 -6.00 -4.91
N ILE A 86 5.96 -4.88 -5.29
CA ILE A 86 4.51 -4.68 -5.17
C ILE A 86 3.80 -5.46 -6.26
N VAL A 87 2.97 -6.41 -5.87
CA VAL A 87 2.08 -7.14 -6.77
C VAL A 87 0.63 -6.92 -6.37
N GLY A 88 -0.30 -7.17 -7.29
CA GLY A 88 -1.73 -6.97 -7.12
C GLY A 88 -2.53 -7.69 -8.21
N ALA A 89 -3.74 -7.22 -8.52
CA ALA A 89 -4.62 -7.81 -9.50
C ALA A 89 -3.95 -7.96 -10.88
N LYS A 90 -4.23 -9.03 -11.59
CA LYS A 90 -3.66 -9.30 -12.92
C LYS A 90 -4.34 -8.48 -14.01
N GLY A 91 -3.58 -8.15 -15.07
CA GLY A 91 -4.06 -7.34 -16.20
C GLY A 91 -3.96 -5.83 -15.94
N ASP A 92 -3.64 -5.08 -17.01
CA ASP A 92 -3.38 -3.64 -16.91
C ASP A 92 -4.63 -2.85 -16.49
N GLN A 93 -5.79 -3.19 -17.06
CA GLN A 93 -7.07 -2.56 -16.70
C GLN A 93 -7.49 -2.79 -15.23
N ASN A 94 -6.90 -3.78 -14.57
CA ASN A 94 -7.16 -4.13 -13.17
C ASN A 94 -6.16 -3.51 -12.20
N ALA A 95 -5.22 -2.67 -12.69
CA ALA A 95 -4.23 -2.04 -11.84
C ALA A 95 -4.88 -1.24 -10.71
N GLU A 96 -4.39 -1.41 -9.51
CA GLU A 96 -4.80 -0.64 -8.34
C GLU A 96 -4.38 0.82 -8.52
N ALA A 97 -5.36 1.73 -8.39
CA ALA A 97 -5.19 3.19 -8.50
C ALA A 97 -5.24 3.86 -7.12
N GLY A 98 -5.81 5.05 -7.03
CA GLY A 98 -5.92 5.79 -5.78
C GLY A 98 -4.56 6.18 -5.19
N LEU A 99 -4.43 6.06 -3.88
CA LEU A 99 -3.22 6.47 -3.16
C LEU A 99 -1.99 5.64 -3.54
N LEU A 100 -2.14 4.37 -3.84
CA LEU A 100 -1.02 3.55 -4.30
C LEU A 100 -0.42 4.09 -5.59
N GLU A 101 -1.28 4.45 -6.55
CA GLU A 101 -0.82 5.02 -7.83
C GLU A 101 -0.15 6.38 -7.61
N GLU A 102 -0.69 7.21 -6.73
CA GLU A 102 -0.06 8.50 -6.37
C GLU A 102 1.36 8.30 -5.83
N ILE A 103 1.57 7.34 -4.91
CA ILE A 103 2.89 7.02 -4.36
C ILE A 103 3.85 6.56 -5.47
N GLN A 104 3.38 5.69 -6.36
CA GLN A 104 4.18 5.19 -7.47
C GLN A 104 4.56 6.28 -8.48
N LEU A 105 3.62 7.18 -8.79
CA LEU A 105 3.88 8.31 -9.68
C LEU A 105 4.85 9.33 -9.04
N ARG A 106 4.75 9.55 -7.74
CA ARG A 106 5.72 10.34 -6.98
C ARG A 106 7.12 9.72 -7.06
N ASN A 107 7.21 8.40 -6.94
CA ASN A 107 8.48 7.69 -7.12
C ASN A 107 9.05 7.89 -8.53
N PHE A 108 8.26 7.75 -9.59
CA PHE A 108 8.73 8.05 -10.97
C PHE A 108 9.27 9.47 -11.09
N ARG A 109 8.63 10.44 -10.44
CA ARG A 109 9.01 11.85 -10.52
C ARG A 109 10.35 12.14 -9.83
N PHE A 110 10.61 11.53 -8.67
CA PHE A 110 11.73 11.89 -7.81
C PHE A 110 12.82 10.82 -7.69
N ASN A 111 12.57 9.61 -8.19
CA ASN A 111 13.47 8.46 -8.13
C ASN A 111 13.71 7.84 -9.53
N PRO A 112 14.30 8.58 -10.46
CA PRO A 112 14.42 8.11 -11.85
C PRO A 112 15.34 6.89 -12.00
N LEU A 113 16.20 6.58 -11.04
CA LEU A 113 17.06 5.40 -11.02
C LEU A 113 16.51 4.26 -10.16
N MET A 114 15.26 4.37 -9.72
CA MET A 114 14.53 3.35 -8.95
C MET A 114 15.30 2.81 -7.74
N ARG A 115 15.93 3.70 -6.98
CA ARG A 115 16.66 3.33 -5.75
C ARG A 115 15.69 3.10 -4.60
N TYR A 116 15.90 2.04 -3.81
CA TYR A 116 15.02 1.68 -2.70
C TYR A 116 14.95 2.76 -1.61
N THR A 117 16.04 3.40 -1.27
CA THR A 117 16.04 4.48 -0.27
C THR A 117 15.22 5.69 -0.72
N LEU A 118 15.27 6.03 -2.02
CA LEU A 118 14.45 7.11 -2.59
C LEU A 118 12.98 6.70 -2.76
N TRP A 119 12.72 5.40 -2.86
CA TRP A 119 11.36 4.88 -2.78
C TRP A 119 10.78 5.08 -1.37
N ASP A 120 11.54 4.80 -0.32
CA ASP A 120 11.11 5.10 1.06
C ASP A 120 10.76 6.58 1.21
N ASP A 121 11.56 7.48 0.60
CA ASP A 121 11.30 8.93 0.60
C ASP A 121 10.03 9.30 -0.19
N ALA A 122 9.69 8.58 -1.25
CA ALA A 122 8.43 8.79 -1.98
C ALA A 122 7.22 8.45 -1.10
N ILE A 123 7.28 7.37 -0.34
CA ILE A 123 6.23 7.01 0.64
C ILE A 123 6.21 8.03 1.77
N TYR A 124 7.35 8.34 2.35
CA TYR A 124 7.50 9.32 3.44
C TYR A 124 6.93 10.68 3.04
N SER A 125 7.29 11.17 1.84
CA SER A 125 6.78 12.45 1.31
C SER A 125 5.25 12.47 1.20
N THR A 126 4.63 11.34 0.85
CA THR A 126 3.16 11.26 0.76
C THR A 126 2.51 11.48 2.12
N VAL A 127 3.14 11.02 3.20
CA VAL A 127 2.62 11.17 4.57
C VAL A 127 2.90 12.58 5.13
N ILE A 128 4.14 13.07 5.02
CA ILE A 128 4.51 14.34 5.65
C ILE A 128 3.90 15.57 4.97
N MET A 129 3.45 15.43 3.72
CA MET A 129 2.70 16.49 3.04
C MET A 129 1.29 16.68 3.60
N GLU A 130 0.76 15.72 4.34
CA GLU A 130 -0.55 15.81 5.00
C GLU A 130 -0.41 16.49 6.36
N LYS A 131 -0.88 17.73 6.46
CA LYS A 131 -0.73 18.56 7.68
C LYS A 131 -1.46 17.99 8.91
N ASN A 132 -2.44 17.13 8.69
CA ASN A 132 -3.24 16.52 9.74
C ASN A 132 -2.64 15.21 10.26
N ILE A 133 -1.47 14.77 9.76
CA ILE A 133 -0.80 13.55 10.22
C ILE A 133 0.36 13.90 11.13
N THR A 134 0.36 13.31 12.34
CA THR A 134 1.54 13.21 13.19
C THR A 134 2.17 11.85 12.96
N LEU A 135 3.40 11.82 12.42
CA LEU A 135 4.14 10.61 12.13
C LEU A 135 5.12 10.30 13.27
N LEU A 136 5.04 9.09 13.81
CA LEU A 136 5.94 8.56 14.83
C LEU A 136 6.70 7.35 14.25
N LEU A 137 7.92 7.57 13.78
CA LEU A 137 8.85 6.52 13.36
C LEU A 137 9.63 5.97 14.56
N ASN A 138 10.22 4.78 14.42
CA ASN A 138 10.96 4.08 15.49
C ASN A 138 10.15 3.94 16.78
N THR A 139 8.83 3.82 16.63
CA THR A 139 7.88 3.80 17.75
C THR A 139 7.08 2.51 17.72
N SER A 140 7.32 1.64 18.66
CA SER A 140 6.64 0.35 18.79
C SER A 140 5.45 0.47 19.72
N VAL A 141 4.29 0.00 19.29
CA VAL A 141 3.13 -0.18 20.19
C VAL A 141 3.40 -1.37 21.09
N GLU A 142 3.32 -1.18 22.40
CA GLU A 142 3.63 -2.19 23.40
C GLU A 142 2.40 -2.73 24.11
N ASP A 143 1.37 -1.88 24.28
CA ASP A 143 0.19 -2.24 25.04
C ASP A 143 -1.02 -1.38 24.65
N VAL A 144 -2.20 -1.83 25.04
CA VAL A 144 -3.49 -1.20 24.77
C VAL A 144 -4.18 -0.86 26.09
N VAL A 145 -4.64 0.37 26.23
CA VAL A 145 -5.46 0.81 27.37
C VAL A 145 -6.92 0.75 26.97
N MET A 146 -7.72 -0.01 27.72
CA MET A 146 -9.15 -0.19 27.45
C MET A 146 -10.00 0.71 28.34
N ASP A 147 -11.15 1.15 27.81
CA ASP A 147 -12.26 1.74 28.56
C ASP A 147 -13.54 0.93 28.20
N GLY A 148 -13.88 0.01 29.06
CA GLY A 148 -14.89 -1.01 28.78
C GLY A 148 -14.50 -1.86 27.58
N GLU A 149 -15.36 -1.90 26.57
CA GLU A 149 -15.13 -2.65 25.30
C GLU A 149 -14.36 -1.84 24.24
N LYS A 150 -14.05 -0.57 24.51
CA LYS A 150 -13.36 0.34 23.59
C LYS A 150 -11.91 0.51 23.93
N ILE A 151 -11.08 0.68 22.92
CA ILE A 151 -9.70 1.14 23.10
C ILE A 151 -9.73 2.62 23.45
N ALA A 152 -9.09 3.00 24.57
CA ALA A 152 -8.94 4.39 25.01
C ALA A 152 -7.61 4.99 24.51
N ALA A 153 -6.53 4.22 24.60
CA ALA A 153 -5.20 4.66 24.20
C ALA A 153 -4.27 3.48 23.85
N LEU A 154 -3.18 3.79 23.17
CA LEU A 154 -2.04 2.90 22.97
C LEU A 154 -0.87 3.39 23.81
N LYS A 155 -0.12 2.45 24.41
CA LYS A 155 1.20 2.70 25.00
C LYS A 155 2.24 2.34 23.94
N ALA A 156 3.19 3.23 23.72
CA ALA A 156 4.22 3.02 22.72
C ALA A 156 5.58 3.54 23.19
N TRP A 157 6.64 2.87 22.76
CA TRP A 157 8.02 3.21 23.05
C TRP A 157 8.75 3.62 21.77
N ASN A 158 9.37 4.82 21.81
CA ASN A 158 10.25 5.26 20.73
C ASN A 158 11.70 4.93 21.07
N THR A 159 12.28 4.04 20.29
CA THR A 159 13.65 3.52 20.52
C THR A 159 14.73 4.53 20.21
N ASN A 160 14.45 5.55 19.40
CA ASN A 160 15.41 6.55 18.95
C ASN A 160 15.41 7.80 19.84
N ALA A 161 14.24 8.19 20.35
CA ALA A 161 14.09 9.35 21.22
C ALA A 161 13.97 8.98 22.70
N TYR A 162 14.01 7.68 23.03
CA TYR A 162 13.87 7.17 24.40
C TYR A 162 12.63 7.73 25.12
N THR A 163 11.51 7.79 24.39
CA THR A 163 10.28 8.42 24.83
C THR A 163 9.14 7.41 24.93
N ASN A 164 8.45 7.40 26.06
CA ASN A 164 7.17 6.72 26.21
C ASN A 164 6.04 7.61 25.71
N TYR A 165 5.17 7.04 24.91
CA TYR A 165 3.95 7.70 24.44
C TYR A 165 2.70 7.06 25.03
N LEU A 166 1.75 7.90 25.45
CA LEU A 166 0.36 7.53 25.63
C LEU A 166 -0.45 8.18 24.50
N ILE A 167 -0.95 7.38 23.57
CA ILE A 167 -1.58 7.85 22.33
C ILE A 167 -3.08 7.60 22.41
N LYS A 168 -3.85 8.66 22.67
CA LYS A 168 -5.32 8.63 22.77
C LYS A 168 -5.96 8.78 21.39
N GLY A 169 -7.05 8.07 21.16
CA GLY A 169 -7.81 8.12 19.91
C GLY A 169 -9.29 7.85 20.11
N LYS A 170 -10.09 8.28 19.13
CA LYS A 170 -11.51 7.90 19.05
C LYS A 170 -11.68 6.57 18.34
N LEU A 171 -10.86 6.34 17.30
CA LEU A 171 -10.84 5.15 16.48
C LEU A 171 -9.40 4.68 16.27
N PHE A 172 -9.18 3.36 16.26
CA PHE A 172 -7.88 2.72 16.11
C PHE A 172 -7.88 1.79 14.91
N LEU A 173 -6.80 1.86 14.11
CA LEU A 173 -6.60 0.99 12.95
C LEU A 173 -5.34 0.16 13.15
N ASP A 174 -5.46 -1.16 13.10
CA ASP A 174 -4.30 -2.04 13.04
C ASP A 174 -3.91 -2.29 11.58
N CYS A 175 -2.75 -1.80 11.20
CA CYS A 175 -2.13 -2.00 9.90
C CYS A 175 -0.73 -2.62 10.02
N THR A 176 -0.45 -3.24 11.17
CA THR A 176 0.86 -3.86 11.45
C THR A 176 1.07 -5.16 10.68
N GLY A 177 -0.04 -5.79 10.25
CA GLY A 177 -0.06 -7.10 9.66
C GLY A 177 0.26 -8.23 10.65
N ASP A 178 0.69 -7.91 11.87
CA ASP A 178 0.89 -8.86 12.98
C ASP A 178 -0.22 -8.76 14.03
N GLY A 179 -1.18 -7.83 13.82
CA GLY A 179 -2.36 -7.70 14.66
C GLY A 179 -2.04 -7.34 16.10
N ILE A 180 -1.19 -6.32 16.34
CA ILE A 180 -0.77 -5.96 17.70
C ILE A 180 -1.95 -5.48 18.57
N LEU A 181 -2.96 -4.86 17.96
CA LEU A 181 -4.12 -4.36 18.70
C LEU A 181 -5.09 -5.49 19.13
N ARG A 182 -4.79 -6.78 18.86
CA ARG A 182 -5.48 -7.91 19.48
C ARG A 182 -5.34 -7.92 21.02
N LEU A 183 -4.35 -7.18 21.56
CA LEU A 183 -4.21 -6.94 22.99
C LEU A 183 -5.44 -6.25 23.61
N SER A 184 -6.31 -5.65 22.80
CA SER A 184 -7.64 -5.16 23.20
C SER A 184 -8.67 -6.24 23.51
N GLY A 185 -8.34 -7.51 23.30
CA GLY A 185 -9.30 -8.61 23.38
C GLY A 185 -10.07 -8.84 22.08
N ALA A 186 -9.66 -8.20 20.98
CA ALA A 186 -10.25 -8.43 19.66
C ALA A 186 -10.06 -9.88 19.22
N LYS A 187 -11.11 -10.48 18.69
CA LYS A 187 -11.07 -11.86 18.19
C LYS A 187 -10.17 -11.95 16.97
N TYR A 188 -9.38 -13.02 16.91
CA TYR A 188 -8.48 -13.29 15.79
C TYR A 188 -8.33 -14.79 15.54
N ARG A 189 -7.81 -15.14 14.38
CA ARG A 189 -7.44 -16.50 13.94
C ARG A 189 -5.95 -16.57 13.63
N ILE A 190 -5.41 -17.76 13.73
CA ILE A 190 -4.04 -18.11 13.31
C ILE A 190 -4.05 -19.50 12.69
N GLY A 191 -3.20 -19.72 11.69
CA GLY A 191 -3.09 -21.03 11.04
C GLY A 191 -4.17 -21.30 9.99
N ARG A 192 -4.37 -22.57 9.66
CA ARG A 192 -5.23 -23.01 8.56
C ARG A 192 -6.54 -23.58 9.10
N GLU A 193 -7.65 -23.18 8.51
CA GLU A 193 -8.98 -23.70 8.81
C GLU A 193 -9.13 -25.15 8.35
N PHE A 194 -10.06 -25.90 8.94
CA PHE A 194 -10.53 -27.17 8.36
C PHE A 194 -11.32 -26.92 7.08
N ALA A 195 -11.24 -27.84 6.12
CA ALA A 195 -11.92 -27.69 4.84
C ALA A 195 -13.44 -27.56 4.97
N ASP A 196 -14.04 -28.25 5.94
CA ASP A 196 -15.49 -28.25 6.20
C ASP A 196 -15.98 -27.03 6.97
N GLU A 197 -15.10 -26.30 7.67
CA GLU A 197 -15.49 -25.10 8.45
C GLU A 197 -16.10 -24.02 7.55
N PHE A 198 -15.52 -23.80 6.35
CA PHE A 198 -16.00 -22.82 5.35
C PHE A 198 -16.33 -23.45 3.99
N GLY A 199 -16.26 -24.77 3.87
CA GLY A 199 -16.49 -25.48 2.60
C GLY A 199 -15.42 -25.16 1.54
N GLU A 200 -14.19 -24.92 1.92
CA GLU A 200 -13.09 -24.50 1.04
C GLU A 200 -12.39 -25.72 0.40
N SER A 201 -12.55 -25.88 -0.91
CA SER A 201 -12.08 -27.06 -1.64
C SER A 201 -10.55 -27.12 -1.84
N PHE A 202 -9.82 -26.00 -1.65
CA PHE A 202 -8.38 -25.94 -1.88
C PHE A 202 -7.54 -26.07 -0.59
N VAL A 203 -8.18 -26.19 0.55
CA VAL A 203 -7.47 -26.39 1.83
C VAL A 203 -6.73 -27.71 1.89
N GLY A 204 -7.24 -28.76 1.21
CA GLY A 204 -6.70 -30.11 1.25
C GLY A 204 -6.97 -30.83 2.56
N GLU A 205 -6.46 -32.08 2.69
CA GLU A 205 -6.70 -32.94 3.86
C GLU A 205 -5.91 -32.50 5.12
N ASN A 206 -4.93 -31.59 4.95
CA ASN A 206 -4.00 -31.18 6.02
C ASN A 206 -4.35 -29.82 6.64
N GLY A 207 -5.60 -29.36 6.55
CA GLY A 207 -6.08 -28.16 7.23
C GLY A 207 -6.30 -28.37 8.74
N GLY A 208 -6.73 -27.31 9.43
CA GLY A 208 -7.06 -27.35 10.85
C GLY A 208 -5.85 -27.39 11.77
N ASP A 209 -4.83 -26.57 11.50
CA ASP A 209 -3.60 -26.48 12.29
C ASP A 209 -3.15 -25.02 12.49
N ALA A 210 -2.12 -24.83 13.31
CA ALA A 210 -1.55 -23.52 13.59
C ALA A 210 -0.48 -23.08 12.57
N LYS A 211 -0.28 -23.82 11.49
CA LYS A 211 0.74 -23.51 10.48
C LYS A 211 0.32 -22.33 9.62
N THR A 212 1.30 -21.51 9.26
CA THR A 212 1.12 -20.30 8.42
C THR A 212 2.01 -20.37 7.19
N MET A 213 1.86 -19.44 6.27
CA MET A 213 2.85 -19.24 5.21
C MET A 213 4.13 -18.65 5.80
N GLY A 214 5.28 -19.24 5.49
CA GLY A 214 6.58 -18.79 6.00
C GLY A 214 6.98 -17.39 5.55
N ASN A 215 8.04 -16.89 6.18
CA ASN A 215 8.66 -15.62 5.85
C ASN A 215 9.72 -15.81 4.77
N SER A 216 10.05 -14.74 4.02
CA SER A 216 11.14 -14.75 3.04
C SER A 216 12.23 -13.77 3.41
N ILE A 217 13.46 -14.10 3.02
CA ILE A 217 14.55 -13.15 2.92
C ILE A 217 14.95 -12.99 1.46
N LEU A 218 15.30 -11.76 1.05
CA LEU A 218 15.66 -11.47 -0.32
C LEU A 218 17.17 -11.41 -0.50
N LEU A 219 17.59 -11.88 -1.67
CA LEU A 219 18.91 -11.61 -2.23
C LEU A 219 18.75 -10.65 -3.41
N GLN A 220 19.60 -9.65 -3.51
CA GLN A 220 19.75 -8.81 -4.69
C GLN A 220 21.11 -9.05 -5.30
N LEU A 221 21.14 -9.31 -6.60
CA LEU A 221 22.35 -9.62 -7.33
C LEU A 221 22.70 -8.48 -8.26
N ARG A 222 24.00 -8.28 -8.45
CA ARG A 222 24.57 -7.33 -9.40
C ARG A 222 25.30 -8.10 -10.48
N LYS A 223 25.06 -7.74 -11.75
CA LYS A 223 25.82 -8.27 -12.87
C LYS A 223 27.26 -7.74 -12.85
N THR A 224 28.22 -8.62 -13.10
CA THR A 224 29.66 -8.31 -13.18
C THR A 224 30.25 -8.81 -14.50
N GLU A 225 31.40 -8.26 -14.89
CA GLU A 225 32.14 -8.71 -16.06
C GLU A 225 33.08 -9.86 -15.72
N GLU A 226 33.59 -9.88 -14.49
CA GLU A 226 34.51 -10.87 -13.97
C GLU A 226 33.82 -11.85 -13.04
N ASP A 227 34.40 -13.05 -12.89
CA ASP A 227 33.97 -14.09 -11.97
C ASP A 227 34.66 -13.91 -10.62
N HIS A 228 33.89 -13.66 -9.59
CA HIS A 228 34.38 -13.54 -8.21
C HIS A 228 33.80 -14.70 -7.39
N PRO A 229 34.57 -15.77 -7.12
CA PRO A 229 34.10 -16.86 -6.24
C PRO A 229 33.63 -16.31 -4.90
N PHE A 230 32.60 -16.93 -4.33
CA PHE A 230 32.01 -16.51 -3.08
C PHE A 230 32.20 -17.58 -2.00
N THR A 231 32.58 -17.15 -0.80
CA THR A 231 32.61 -18.02 0.38
C THR A 231 31.60 -17.52 1.39
N ALA A 232 30.68 -18.37 1.78
CA ALA A 232 29.69 -18.04 2.80
C ALA A 232 30.36 -17.90 4.17
N PRO A 233 29.79 -17.11 5.10
CA PRO A 233 30.24 -17.06 6.48
C PRO A 233 30.17 -18.45 7.14
N GLU A 234 31.06 -18.73 8.08
CA GLU A 234 31.19 -20.02 8.76
C GLU A 234 29.90 -20.49 9.48
N TRP A 235 29.05 -19.56 9.85
CA TRP A 235 27.76 -19.85 10.50
C TRP A 235 26.63 -20.15 9.51
N ALA A 236 26.85 -20.00 8.19
CA ALA A 236 25.88 -20.32 7.15
C ALA A 236 25.87 -21.81 6.84
N TYR A 237 24.85 -22.27 6.13
CA TYR A 237 24.88 -23.61 5.54
C TYR A 237 25.82 -23.64 4.35
N HIS A 238 26.42 -24.82 4.14
CA HIS A 238 27.18 -25.14 2.93
C HIS A 238 26.46 -26.28 2.22
N PHE A 239 25.81 -25.94 1.11
CA PHE A 239 25.00 -26.89 0.36
C PHE A 239 25.78 -27.54 -0.77
N THR A 240 25.40 -28.78 -1.08
CA THR A 240 25.91 -29.61 -2.17
C THR A 240 24.77 -30.04 -3.06
N ASP A 241 25.08 -30.70 -4.19
CA ASP A 241 24.05 -31.28 -5.08
C ASP A 241 23.12 -32.25 -4.36
N ASP A 242 23.64 -32.97 -3.37
CA ASP A 242 22.88 -33.97 -2.60
C ASP A 242 21.77 -33.30 -1.75
N ASP A 243 22.00 -32.09 -1.28
CA ASP A 243 21.01 -31.34 -0.50
C ASP A 243 19.80 -30.93 -1.35
N PHE A 244 19.99 -30.88 -2.69
CA PHE A 244 18.95 -30.47 -3.63
C PHE A 244 18.47 -31.59 -4.54
N ASN A 245 19.00 -32.81 -4.34
CA ASN A 245 18.72 -34.00 -5.15
C ASN A 245 17.48 -34.73 -4.62
N TYR A 246 16.32 -34.10 -4.77
CA TYR A 246 15.04 -34.77 -4.51
C TYR A 246 14.59 -35.45 -5.80
N ASP A 247 14.50 -36.76 -5.73
CA ASP A 247 13.97 -37.68 -6.76
C ASP A 247 13.22 -37.00 -7.87
N LYS A 248 13.93 -36.41 -8.79
CA LYS A 248 13.59 -36.30 -10.18
C LYS A 248 14.16 -35.18 -10.96
N PRO A 249 14.23 -35.35 -12.27
CA PRO A 249 14.92 -34.51 -13.25
C PRO A 249 14.31 -33.09 -13.45
N LYS A 250 13.42 -32.66 -12.61
CA LYS A 250 12.87 -31.32 -12.59
C LYS A 250 13.37 -30.60 -11.35
N SER A 251 14.66 -30.50 -11.26
CA SER A 251 15.41 -29.80 -10.26
C SER A 251 14.87 -28.40 -9.95
N THR A 252 13.88 -28.34 -9.11
CA THR A 252 13.61 -27.17 -8.33
C THR A 252 14.25 -27.42 -6.99
N ILE A 253 15.21 -26.62 -6.60
CA ILE A 253 15.65 -26.54 -5.22
C ILE A 253 14.40 -26.37 -4.38
N PRO A 254 14.11 -27.25 -3.41
CA PRO A 254 12.94 -27.08 -2.57
C PRO A 254 13.04 -25.72 -1.92
N GLY A 255 12.00 -24.98 -2.03
CA GLY A 255 12.03 -23.68 -1.47
C GLY A 255 12.49 -22.57 -2.40
N VAL A 256 12.93 -22.91 -3.55
CA VAL A 256 13.38 -21.97 -4.55
C VAL A 256 12.69 -22.33 -5.86
N LYS A 257 11.87 -21.46 -6.44
CA LYS A 257 11.38 -21.62 -7.83
C LYS A 257 12.56 -21.46 -8.79
N PHE A 258 13.54 -22.32 -8.63
CA PHE A 258 14.77 -22.30 -9.37
C PHE A 258 14.70 -23.29 -10.50
N ASN A 259 14.68 -22.80 -11.72
CA ASN A 259 14.89 -23.67 -12.86
C ASN A 259 16.40 -23.76 -13.10
N TYR A 260 17.00 -24.85 -12.70
CA TYR A 260 18.43 -25.16 -12.85
C TYR A 260 18.99 -24.92 -14.25
N LYS A 261 18.14 -24.93 -15.29
CA LYS A 261 18.54 -24.74 -16.69
C LYS A 261 18.39 -23.31 -17.20
N LYS A 262 17.82 -22.39 -16.41
CA LYS A 262 17.73 -20.98 -16.80
C LYS A 262 18.73 -20.17 -16.00
N PRO A 263 19.50 -19.29 -16.67
CA PRO A 263 20.30 -18.32 -15.94
C PRO A 263 19.40 -17.51 -15.02
N PHE A 264 19.98 -17.02 -13.94
CA PHE A 264 19.30 -16.08 -13.04
C PHE A 264 18.64 -15.00 -13.87
N PRO A 265 17.36 -14.68 -13.64
CA PRO A 265 16.74 -13.59 -14.36
C PRO A 265 17.59 -12.34 -14.16
N LYS A 266 17.91 -11.66 -15.23
CA LYS A 266 18.66 -10.41 -15.19
C LYS A 266 18.13 -9.50 -14.08
N ASP A 267 18.99 -9.06 -13.19
CA ASP A 267 18.81 -7.97 -12.25
C ASP A 267 17.58 -8.12 -11.31
N ASN A 268 17.23 -9.32 -10.90
CA ASN A 268 16.07 -9.56 -10.04
C ASN A 268 16.45 -9.80 -8.59
N ASN A 269 15.63 -9.24 -7.72
CA ASN A 269 15.55 -9.68 -6.35
C ASN A 269 15.08 -11.14 -6.31
N PHE A 270 15.76 -11.93 -5.52
CA PHE A 270 15.47 -13.31 -5.33
C PHE A 270 14.84 -13.51 -3.94
N TRP A 271 13.55 -13.91 -3.85
CA TRP A 271 12.78 -13.96 -2.60
C TRP A 271 12.18 -15.33 -2.27
N TRP A 272 12.65 -16.39 -2.91
CA TRP A 272 12.09 -17.72 -2.69
C TRP A 272 12.82 -18.53 -1.63
N ILE A 273 13.60 -17.90 -0.78
CA ILE A 273 14.16 -18.50 0.42
C ILE A 273 13.15 -18.25 1.53
N GLU A 274 12.49 -19.30 1.96
CA GLU A 274 11.34 -19.23 2.87
C GLU A 274 11.51 -20.14 4.07
N TYR A 275 11.08 -19.67 5.24
CA TYR A 275 11.15 -20.42 6.50
C TYR A 275 10.14 -19.89 7.52
N GLY A 276 9.78 -20.73 8.52
CA GLY A 276 9.07 -20.32 9.71
C GLY A 276 7.55 -20.54 9.69
N GLY A 277 6.98 -21.16 8.63
CA GLY A 277 5.54 -21.43 8.59
C GLY A 277 5.05 -22.50 9.56
N THR A 278 5.95 -23.31 10.10
CA THR A 278 5.66 -24.38 11.09
C THR A 278 5.88 -23.95 12.54
N ILE A 279 6.37 -22.73 12.75
CA ILE A 279 6.60 -22.12 14.07
C ILE A 279 5.91 -20.76 14.13
N ASN A 280 5.95 -20.09 15.28
CA ASN A 280 5.22 -18.83 15.45
C ASN A 280 5.95 -17.66 14.79
N THR A 281 5.44 -17.15 13.67
CA THR A 281 6.06 -16.07 12.88
C THR A 281 6.22 -14.73 13.61
N ILE A 282 5.60 -14.57 14.79
CA ILE A 282 5.75 -13.39 15.64
C ILE A 282 6.74 -13.65 16.76
N LYS A 283 6.51 -14.69 17.58
CA LYS A 283 7.33 -14.98 18.77
C LYS A 283 8.74 -15.41 18.39
N ASP A 284 8.87 -16.22 17.33
CA ASP A 284 10.14 -16.82 16.90
C ASP A 284 10.81 -16.00 15.78
N ALA A 285 10.43 -14.70 15.63
CA ALA A 285 10.86 -13.85 14.50
C ALA A 285 12.39 -13.74 14.39
N ASN A 286 13.11 -13.67 15.52
CA ASN A 286 14.58 -13.58 15.53
C ASN A 286 15.23 -14.87 15.08
N ASP A 287 14.73 -16.02 15.52
CA ASP A 287 15.22 -17.34 15.12
C ASP A 287 14.94 -17.58 13.64
N ILE A 288 13.76 -17.20 13.16
CA ILE A 288 13.40 -17.25 11.74
C ILE A 288 14.35 -16.38 10.90
N GLN A 289 14.65 -15.17 11.36
CA GLN A 289 15.57 -14.27 10.67
C GLN A 289 16.98 -14.86 10.57
N PHE A 290 17.49 -15.42 11.66
CA PHE A 290 18.80 -16.04 11.69
C PHE A 290 18.86 -17.24 10.76
N GLU A 291 17.88 -18.15 10.83
CA GLU A 291 17.82 -19.32 9.99
C GLU A 291 17.69 -18.97 8.49
N LEU A 292 16.87 -18.01 8.15
CA LEU A 292 16.76 -17.51 6.78
C LEU A 292 18.10 -16.96 6.25
N LYS A 293 18.87 -16.27 7.09
CA LYS A 293 20.22 -15.82 6.70
C LYS A 293 21.17 -16.97 6.46
N ARG A 294 21.15 -17.98 7.33
CA ARG A 294 21.97 -19.20 7.15
C ARG A 294 21.68 -19.88 5.82
N ILE A 295 20.39 -20.05 5.52
CA ILE A 295 19.94 -20.63 4.25
C ILE A 295 20.34 -19.76 3.07
N ALA A 296 20.11 -18.45 3.15
CA ALA A 296 20.34 -17.53 2.05
C ALA A 296 21.81 -17.45 1.61
N TYR A 297 22.72 -17.36 2.56
CA TYR A 297 24.15 -17.37 2.26
C TYR A 297 24.62 -18.69 1.68
N GLY A 298 24.14 -19.80 2.21
CA GLY A 298 24.49 -21.14 1.68
C GLY A 298 23.90 -21.38 0.29
N VAL A 299 22.68 -20.95 0.02
CA VAL A 299 22.08 -21.02 -1.32
C VAL A 299 22.88 -20.16 -2.31
N TRP A 300 23.28 -18.94 -1.91
CA TRP A 300 24.07 -18.09 -2.77
C TRP A 300 25.45 -18.69 -3.07
N GLU A 301 26.18 -19.19 -2.06
CA GLU A 301 27.47 -19.87 -2.23
C GLU A 301 27.35 -21.04 -3.20
N TYR A 302 26.37 -21.91 -3.00
CA TYR A 302 26.10 -23.04 -3.89
C TYR A 302 25.84 -22.60 -5.33
N MET A 303 25.02 -21.57 -5.52
CA MET A 303 24.68 -21.07 -6.87
C MET A 303 25.86 -20.38 -7.55
N LYS A 304 26.61 -19.57 -6.81
CA LYS A 304 27.72 -18.78 -7.33
C LYS A 304 28.88 -19.66 -7.76
N ASN A 305 29.21 -20.65 -6.95
CA ASN A 305 30.38 -21.53 -7.17
C ASN A 305 30.02 -22.81 -7.95
N HIS A 306 28.76 -22.97 -8.38
CA HIS A 306 28.34 -24.18 -9.07
C HIS A 306 29.12 -24.39 -10.38
N PRO A 307 29.62 -25.64 -10.67
CA PRO A 307 30.49 -25.91 -11.83
C PRO A 307 29.91 -25.56 -13.21
N ASP A 308 28.57 -25.45 -13.31
CA ASP A 308 27.94 -25.05 -14.59
C ASP A 308 28.04 -23.55 -14.91
N GLY A 309 28.61 -22.75 -13.99
CA GLY A 309 28.91 -21.34 -14.18
C GLY A 309 27.70 -20.41 -14.33
N ARG A 310 26.48 -20.87 -13.94
CA ARG A 310 25.23 -20.11 -14.12
C ARG A 310 25.19 -18.73 -13.49
N CYS A 311 25.88 -18.55 -12.37
CA CYS A 311 26.00 -17.29 -11.65
C CYS A 311 27.39 -16.67 -11.75
N LYS A 312 28.22 -17.13 -12.69
CA LYS A 312 29.58 -16.65 -12.88
C LYS A 312 29.68 -15.12 -12.96
N ASN A 313 28.78 -14.50 -13.72
CA ASN A 313 28.76 -13.06 -13.98
C ASN A 313 27.84 -12.29 -13.04
N TYR A 314 27.68 -12.75 -11.79
CA TYR A 314 26.87 -12.09 -10.77
C TYR A 314 27.61 -12.06 -9.43
N ASP A 315 27.47 -10.96 -8.70
CA ASP A 315 27.86 -10.82 -7.31
C ASP A 315 26.64 -10.59 -6.43
N LEU A 316 26.75 -10.94 -5.15
CA LEU A 316 25.77 -10.58 -4.15
C LEU A 316 25.91 -9.08 -3.84
N ASP A 317 24.89 -8.30 -4.19
CA ASP A 317 24.86 -6.85 -3.97
C ASP A 317 24.21 -6.50 -2.62
N TRP A 318 23.18 -7.27 -2.25
CA TRP A 318 22.46 -7.05 -1.01
C TRP A 318 21.75 -8.31 -0.53
N ILE A 319 21.69 -8.48 0.78
CA ILE A 319 20.88 -9.50 1.46
C ILE A 319 20.04 -8.85 2.53
N GLY A 320 18.77 -9.20 2.62
CA GLY A 320 17.83 -8.69 3.62
C GLY A 320 18.30 -8.95 5.05
N SER A 321 18.14 -7.96 5.91
CA SER A 321 18.31 -8.13 7.35
C SER A 321 17.00 -8.45 8.05
N LEU A 322 15.89 -8.18 7.38
CA LEU A 322 14.55 -8.32 7.92
C LEU A 322 13.71 -9.22 7.00
N PRO A 323 13.14 -10.31 7.53
CA PRO A 323 12.26 -11.16 6.74
C PRO A 323 10.95 -10.47 6.35
N GLY A 324 10.54 -10.64 5.10
CA GLY A 324 9.20 -10.29 4.66
C GLY A 324 8.20 -11.35 5.12
N LYS A 325 7.24 -10.95 5.95
CA LYS A 325 6.20 -11.84 6.46
C LYS A 325 5.05 -11.95 5.47
N ARG A 326 4.51 -13.16 5.29
CA ARG A 326 3.31 -13.42 4.48
C ARG A 326 2.06 -13.54 5.32
N GLU A 327 2.16 -14.20 6.45
CA GLU A 327 1.04 -14.48 7.34
C GLU A 327 1.47 -14.50 8.79
N SER A 328 0.55 -14.08 9.68
CA SER A 328 0.67 -14.23 11.12
C SER A 328 -0.73 -14.44 11.71
N VAL A 329 -1.41 -13.38 12.14
CA VAL A 329 -2.79 -13.44 12.64
C VAL A 329 -3.74 -12.77 11.64
N ARG A 330 -5.01 -13.13 11.73
CA ARG A 330 -6.12 -12.52 10.98
C ARG A 330 -7.22 -12.19 11.97
N TYR A 331 -7.67 -10.95 11.98
CA TYR A 331 -8.78 -10.53 12.81
C TYR A 331 -10.10 -11.20 12.39
N VAL A 332 -11.08 -11.20 13.27
CA VAL A 332 -12.45 -11.63 12.98
C VAL A 332 -13.33 -10.40 12.86
N GLY A 333 -13.80 -10.15 11.64
CA GLY A 333 -14.82 -9.16 11.32
C GLY A 333 -16.19 -9.80 11.18
N PRO A 334 -17.24 -9.00 10.92
CA PRO A 334 -18.57 -9.52 10.60
C PRO A 334 -18.61 -10.39 9.34
N HIS A 335 -17.68 -10.18 8.42
CA HIS A 335 -17.44 -11.04 7.26
C HIS A 335 -16.02 -11.62 7.31
N ILE A 336 -15.90 -12.92 7.10
CA ILE A 336 -14.62 -13.61 6.93
C ILE A 336 -14.52 -13.97 5.46
N LEU A 337 -13.61 -13.32 4.73
CA LEU A 337 -13.43 -13.55 3.30
C LEU A 337 -12.85 -14.95 3.05
N THR A 338 -13.56 -15.76 2.30
CA THR A 338 -13.23 -17.16 2.03
C THR A 338 -12.69 -17.37 0.61
N GLN A 339 -12.10 -18.55 0.36
CA GLN A 339 -11.84 -19.02 -1.01
C GLN A 339 -13.08 -18.94 -1.90
N ASN A 340 -14.25 -19.31 -1.36
CA ASN A 340 -15.50 -19.35 -2.11
C ASN A 340 -15.94 -17.94 -2.54
N ASP A 341 -15.77 -16.93 -1.69
CA ASP A 341 -16.01 -15.53 -2.03
C ASP A 341 -15.09 -15.09 -3.18
N VAL A 342 -13.79 -15.40 -3.09
CA VAL A 342 -12.83 -15.09 -4.14
C VAL A 342 -13.22 -15.74 -5.46
N MET A 343 -13.52 -17.03 -5.45
CA MET A 343 -13.82 -17.79 -6.67
C MET A 343 -15.18 -17.43 -7.29
N SER A 344 -16.15 -16.95 -6.49
CA SER A 344 -17.44 -16.46 -6.96
C SER A 344 -17.43 -14.97 -7.37
N ARG A 345 -16.25 -14.35 -7.48
CA ARG A 345 -16.02 -12.94 -7.86
C ARG A 345 -16.39 -11.92 -6.78
N GLY A 346 -16.79 -12.31 -5.58
CA GLY A 346 -17.07 -11.40 -4.47
C GLY A 346 -18.07 -10.29 -4.80
N HIS A 347 -19.30 -10.67 -5.21
CA HIS A 347 -20.38 -9.73 -5.43
C HIS A 347 -21.02 -9.35 -4.09
N PHE A 348 -20.61 -8.23 -3.50
CA PHE A 348 -21.13 -7.73 -2.23
C PHE A 348 -21.73 -6.33 -2.39
N ASP A 349 -22.87 -6.07 -1.73
CA ASP A 349 -23.44 -4.73 -1.68
C ASP A 349 -22.48 -3.72 -1.00
N ALA A 350 -21.75 -4.19 0.00
CA ALA A 350 -20.79 -3.40 0.76
C ALA A 350 -19.35 -3.55 0.25
N VAL A 351 -19.14 -3.72 -1.06
CA VAL A 351 -17.80 -3.78 -1.66
C VAL A 351 -17.06 -2.47 -1.46
N ILE A 352 -15.78 -2.55 -1.01
CA ILE A 352 -14.93 -1.35 -0.76
C ILE A 352 -13.54 -1.44 -1.40
N ALA A 353 -13.18 -2.59 -1.88
CA ALA A 353 -11.91 -2.85 -2.56
C ALA A 353 -12.04 -4.10 -3.42
N TYR A 354 -10.98 -4.43 -4.13
CA TYR A 354 -10.90 -5.65 -4.91
C TYR A 354 -9.51 -6.29 -4.82
N GLY A 355 -9.47 -7.60 -5.03
CA GLY A 355 -8.29 -8.37 -5.33
C GLY A 355 -8.35 -8.96 -6.74
N GLY A 356 -7.28 -9.61 -7.16
CA GLY A 356 -7.16 -10.25 -8.49
C GLY A 356 -5.84 -10.99 -8.63
N TRP A 357 -5.14 -11.22 -7.52
CA TRP A 357 -3.99 -12.12 -7.45
C TRP A 357 -4.47 -13.57 -7.31
N THR A 358 -3.66 -14.54 -7.72
CA THR A 358 -3.94 -15.97 -7.50
C THR A 358 -4.07 -16.28 -6.02
N LEU A 359 -4.81 -17.33 -5.67
CA LEU A 359 -4.67 -17.97 -4.35
C LEU A 359 -3.30 -18.61 -4.31
N ASP A 360 -2.32 -17.88 -3.79
CA ASP A 360 -0.91 -18.26 -3.75
C ASP A 360 -0.57 -18.81 -2.36
N ASN A 361 -0.88 -20.08 -2.18
CA ASN A 361 -0.71 -20.79 -0.93
C ASN A 361 0.71 -21.39 -0.82
N HIS A 362 1.51 -20.86 0.10
CA HIS A 362 2.87 -21.31 0.36
C HIS A 362 2.89 -22.47 1.37
N ASN A 363 3.73 -23.46 1.09
CA ASN A 363 3.92 -24.60 1.98
C ASN A 363 4.54 -24.13 3.32
N PRO A 364 3.94 -24.45 4.46
CA PRO A 364 4.50 -24.09 5.77
C PRO A 364 5.91 -24.60 6.04
N GLU A 365 6.27 -25.77 5.51
CA GLU A 365 7.62 -26.35 5.64
C GLU A 365 8.66 -25.61 4.80
N ALA A 366 8.21 -24.81 3.83
CA ALA A 366 9.00 -23.87 3.06
C ALA A 366 10.29 -24.50 2.50
N PHE A 367 11.46 -23.97 2.82
CA PHE A 367 12.75 -24.46 2.32
C PHE A 367 13.01 -25.94 2.64
N HIS A 368 12.50 -26.45 3.74
CA HIS A 368 12.68 -27.86 4.15
C HIS A 368 11.65 -28.81 3.54
N SER A 369 10.70 -28.28 2.76
CA SER A 369 9.70 -29.12 2.09
C SER A 369 10.32 -29.95 0.97
N LYS A 370 10.02 -31.25 0.95
CA LYS A 370 10.32 -32.14 -0.17
C LYS A 370 9.33 -32.00 -1.34
N GLY A 371 8.28 -31.19 -1.16
CA GLY A 371 7.22 -30.92 -2.14
C GLY A 371 7.36 -29.57 -2.84
N ARG A 372 6.24 -29.11 -3.42
CA ARG A 372 6.16 -27.78 -4.01
C ARG A 372 6.17 -26.70 -2.92
N MET A 373 6.87 -25.62 -3.18
CA MET A 373 6.91 -24.45 -2.31
C MET A 373 5.59 -23.73 -2.17
N SER A 374 4.90 -23.57 -3.26
CA SER A 374 3.59 -22.95 -3.34
C SER A 374 2.71 -23.68 -4.32
N VAL A 375 1.41 -23.62 -4.06
CA VAL A 375 0.36 -24.05 -4.98
C VAL A 375 -0.45 -22.81 -5.32
N GLU A 376 -0.49 -22.47 -6.60
CA GLU A 376 -1.23 -21.33 -7.09
C GLU A 376 -2.50 -21.79 -7.80
N PHE A 377 -3.66 -21.27 -7.35
CA PHE A 377 -4.92 -21.47 -8.03
C PHE A 377 -5.34 -20.18 -8.72
N THR A 378 -5.75 -20.29 -9.98
CA THR A 378 -6.21 -19.14 -10.76
C THR A 378 -7.50 -18.61 -10.17
N THR A 379 -7.55 -17.30 -9.95
CA THR A 379 -8.73 -16.58 -9.50
C THR A 379 -9.39 -15.86 -10.68
N PRO A 380 -10.62 -15.40 -10.55
CA PRO A 380 -11.16 -14.36 -11.41
C PRO A 380 -10.20 -13.16 -11.44
N GLU A 381 -10.15 -12.44 -12.56
CA GLU A 381 -9.28 -11.26 -12.72
C GLU A 381 -9.51 -10.20 -11.65
N ARG A 382 -10.74 -10.13 -11.15
CA ARG A 382 -11.20 -9.25 -10.07
C ARG A 382 -12.23 -9.98 -9.22
N PHE A 383 -12.12 -9.78 -7.92
CA PHE A 383 -13.14 -10.17 -6.95
C PHE A 383 -13.27 -9.06 -5.91
N GLY A 384 -14.50 -8.78 -5.50
CA GLY A 384 -14.79 -7.75 -4.50
C GLY A 384 -14.40 -8.19 -3.09
N ILE A 385 -14.08 -7.22 -2.24
CA ILE A 385 -13.81 -7.39 -0.82
C ILE A 385 -14.77 -6.48 -0.06
N PRO A 386 -15.61 -7.01 0.87
CA PRO A 386 -16.60 -6.22 1.56
C PRO A 386 -16.04 -5.49 2.80
N PHE A 387 -16.68 -4.40 3.18
CA PHE A 387 -16.28 -3.59 4.34
C PHE A 387 -16.28 -4.38 5.65
N GLY A 388 -17.15 -5.40 5.78
CA GLY A 388 -17.18 -6.29 6.93
C GLY A 388 -15.89 -7.07 7.23
N CYS A 389 -14.93 -7.07 6.29
CA CYS A 389 -13.59 -7.63 6.50
C CYS A 389 -12.62 -6.68 7.21
N LEU A 390 -12.98 -5.40 7.44
CA LEU A 390 -12.06 -4.36 7.88
C LEU A 390 -12.31 -3.83 9.31
N TYR A 391 -13.22 -4.40 10.08
CA TYR A 391 -13.46 -3.96 11.46
C TYR A 391 -13.80 -5.13 12.38
N SER A 392 -13.51 -4.94 13.66
CA SER A 392 -13.66 -5.97 14.68
C SER A 392 -15.12 -6.30 14.98
N VAL A 393 -15.42 -7.60 15.13
CA VAL A 393 -16.75 -8.08 15.53
C VAL A 393 -17.07 -7.78 16.99
N ASN A 394 -16.08 -7.51 17.85
CA ASN A 394 -16.26 -7.37 19.29
C ASN A 394 -15.58 -6.16 19.94
N VAL A 395 -14.73 -5.42 19.23
CA VAL A 395 -14.13 -4.15 19.71
C VAL A 395 -14.66 -3.02 18.84
N PRO A 396 -15.62 -2.20 19.35
CA PRO A 396 -16.44 -1.34 18.49
C PRO A 396 -15.71 -0.16 17.86
N ASN A 397 -14.51 0.19 18.34
CA ASN A 397 -13.67 1.25 17.77
C ASN A 397 -12.32 0.72 17.22
N LEU A 398 -12.29 -0.53 16.78
CA LEU A 398 -11.13 -1.14 16.13
C LEU A 398 -11.47 -1.50 14.69
N MET A 399 -10.67 -0.98 13.77
CA MET A 399 -10.60 -1.40 12.36
C MET A 399 -9.21 -1.98 12.07
N PHE A 400 -9.08 -2.62 10.91
CA PHE A 400 -7.81 -3.19 10.48
C PHE A 400 -7.69 -3.18 8.95
N ALA A 401 -6.48 -3.10 8.45
CA ALA A 401 -6.17 -3.20 7.02
C ALA A 401 -4.75 -3.74 6.81
N GLY A 402 -4.60 -4.57 5.81
CA GLY A 402 -3.33 -5.23 5.55
C GLY A 402 -3.52 -6.72 5.36
N ARG A 403 -2.55 -7.50 5.75
CA ARG A 403 -2.64 -8.97 5.71
C ARG A 403 -3.35 -9.57 6.91
N ASP A 404 -3.72 -8.78 7.89
CA ASP A 404 -4.44 -9.15 9.11
C ASP A 404 -5.96 -8.90 9.05
N ILE A 405 -6.50 -8.57 7.87
CA ILE A 405 -7.94 -8.46 7.67
C ILE A 405 -8.68 -9.77 7.99
N SER A 406 -9.99 -9.67 8.11
CA SER A 406 -10.84 -10.84 8.36
C SER A 406 -10.97 -11.71 7.11
N ALA A 407 -10.20 -12.77 7.07
CA ALA A 407 -10.17 -13.76 5.98
C ALA A 407 -9.78 -15.14 6.51
N THR A 408 -10.13 -16.19 5.76
CA THR A 408 -9.54 -17.51 5.95
C THR A 408 -8.08 -17.53 5.46
N HIS A 409 -7.33 -18.56 5.81
CA HIS A 409 -5.98 -18.76 5.27
C HIS A 409 -5.97 -18.75 3.74
N MET A 410 -6.94 -19.42 3.10
CA MET A 410 -7.05 -19.46 1.65
C MET A 410 -7.47 -18.10 1.08
N GLY A 411 -8.44 -17.42 1.67
CA GLY A 411 -8.82 -16.05 1.28
C GLY A 411 -7.65 -15.08 1.39
N LEU A 412 -6.87 -15.16 2.49
CA LEU A 412 -5.66 -14.37 2.71
C LEU A 412 -4.61 -14.63 1.62
N SER A 413 -4.46 -15.84 1.13
CA SER A 413 -3.41 -16.19 0.15
C SER A 413 -3.46 -15.34 -1.13
N SER A 414 -4.61 -14.78 -1.46
CA SER A 414 -4.79 -13.82 -2.55
C SER A 414 -4.77 -12.35 -2.10
N THR A 415 -5.36 -12.03 -0.94
CA THR A 415 -5.57 -10.63 -0.52
C THR A 415 -4.37 -9.98 0.17
N ARG A 416 -3.39 -10.77 0.63
CA ARG A 416 -2.18 -10.29 1.33
C ARG A 416 -1.21 -9.49 0.46
N VAL A 417 -1.37 -9.49 -0.85
CA VAL A 417 -0.46 -8.78 -1.76
C VAL A 417 -0.60 -7.27 -1.60
N MET A 418 0.54 -6.56 -1.72
CA MET A 418 0.65 -5.19 -1.24
C MET A 418 -0.22 -4.19 -1.98
N ALA A 419 -0.50 -4.37 -3.27
CA ALA A 419 -1.38 -3.45 -3.99
C ALA A 419 -2.84 -3.59 -3.51
N THR A 420 -3.31 -4.81 -3.28
CA THR A 420 -4.63 -5.06 -2.68
C THR A 420 -4.70 -4.48 -1.27
N THR A 421 -3.67 -4.71 -0.43
CA THR A 421 -3.67 -4.18 0.94
C THR A 421 -3.61 -2.64 0.98
N ALA A 422 -3.02 -1.99 0.00
CA ALA A 422 -3.05 -0.53 -0.12
C ALA A 422 -4.47 0.00 -0.37
N LEU A 423 -5.27 -0.67 -1.24
CA LEU A 423 -6.68 -0.34 -1.43
C LEU A 423 -7.49 -0.56 -0.15
N LEU A 424 -7.24 -1.67 0.56
CA LEU A 424 -7.88 -1.95 1.86
C LEU A 424 -7.55 -0.86 2.88
N GLY A 425 -6.31 -0.38 2.89
CA GLY A 425 -5.88 0.75 3.72
C GLY A 425 -6.64 2.03 3.37
N GLN A 426 -6.72 2.38 2.09
CA GLN A 426 -7.47 3.54 1.64
C GLN A 426 -8.94 3.44 2.05
N ALA A 427 -9.57 2.27 1.88
CA ALA A 427 -10.95 2.02 2.26
C ALA A 427 -11.16 2.13 3.79
N ALA A 428 -10.25 1.56 4.59
CA ALA A 428 -10.31 1.66 6.05
C ALA A 428 -10.17 3.11 6.53
N GLY A 429 -9.25 3.90 5.93
CA GLY A 429 -9.07 5.31 6.25
C GLY A 429 -10.27 6.17 5.88
N THR A 430 -10.88 5.94 4.69
CA THR A 430 -12.12 6.63 4.27
C THR A 430 -13.28 6.26 5.20
N GLY A 431 -13.42 4.96 5.55
CA GLY A 431 -14.43 4.50 6.52
C GLY A 431 -14.24 5.11 7.91
N ALA A 432 -12.98 5.22 8.35
CA ALA A 432 -12.63 5.89 9.61
C ALA A 432 -13.09 7.36 9.63
N ALA A 433 -12.93 8.06 8.52
CA ALA A 433 -13.39 9.44 8.42
C ALA A 433 -14.92 9.56 8.57
N LEU A 434 -15.69 8.61 8.04
CA LEU A 434 -17.14 8.57 8.24
C LEU A 434 -17.52 8.25 9.69
N VAL A 435 -16.80 7.32 10.34
CA VAL A 435 -16.97 7.05 11.79
C VAL A 435 -16.82 8.33 12.60
N ILE A 436 -15.77 9.11 12.33
CA ILE A 436 -15.51 10.38 13.02
C ILE A 436 -16.55 11.44 12.66
N LYS A 437 -16.90 11.58 11.38
CA LYS A 437 -17.88 12.54 10.88
C LYS A 437 -19.24 12.39 11.56
N TYR A 438 -19.69 11.14 11.72
CA TYR A 438 -21.01 10.83 12.29
C TYR A 438 -20.96 10.54 13.82
N GLY A 439 -19.78 10.46 14.42
CA GLY A 439 -19.62 10.12 15.84
C GLY A 439 -20.16 8.71 16.16
N THR A 440 -19.94 7.77 15.26
CA THR A 440 -20.56 6.44 15.25
C THR A 440 -19.51 5.31 15.30
N THR A 441 -19.90 4.09 14.96
CA THR A 441 -19.02 2.91 14.88
C THR A 441 -18.84 2.44 13.44
N PRO A 442 -17.77 1.65 13.12
CA PRO A 442 -17.64 1.02 11.81
C PRO A 442 -18.85 0.16 11.41
N ALA A 443 -19.48 -0.51 12.37
CA ALA A 443 -20.69 -1.31 12.13
C ALA A 443 -21.88 -0.45 11.67
N GLU A 444 -22.05 0.74 12.27
CA GLU A 444 -23.09 1.69 11.87
C GLU A 444 -22.76 2.35 10.53
N VAL A 445 -21.50 2.67 10.24
CA VAL A 445 -21.09 3.11 8.89
C VAL A 445 -21.42 2.04 7.86
N HIS A 446 -21.15 0.77 8.16
CA HIS A 446 -21.50 -0.36 7.27
C HIS A 446 -22.98 -0.41 6.99
N LYS A 447 -23.81 -0.25 8.02
CA LYS A 447 -25.26 -0.35 7.92
C LYS A 447 -25.90 0.87 7.23
N ASP A 448 -25.50 2.08 7.63
CA ASP A 448 -26.24 3.31 7.33
C ASP A 448 -25.54 4.24 6.34
N HIS A 449 -24.22 4.09 6.10
CA HIS A 449 -23.41 5.00 5.29
C HIS A 449 -22.52 4.30 4.24
N ILE A 450 -22.76 3.02 3.96
CA ILE A 450 -21.91 2.26 3.01
C ILE A 450 -21.90 2.87 1.60
N GLY A 451 -23.05 3.37 1.13
CA GLY A 451 -23.14 4.03 -0.18
C GLY A 451 -22.30 5.31 -0.26
N GLU A 452 -22.26 6.10 0.82
CA GLU A 452 -21.40 7.28 0.91
C GLU A 452 -19.91 6.90 0.93
N LEU A 453 -19.54 5.86 1.70
CA LEU A 453 -18.18 5.33 1.69
C LEU A 453 -17.73 4.94 0.28
N GLN A 454 -18.58 4.22 -0.44
CA GLN A 454 -18.32 3.79 -1.82
C GLN A 454 -18.18 4.99 -2.78
N ASP A 455 -19.07 5.97 -2.70
CA ASP A 455 -19.02 7.20 -3.52
C ASP A 455 -17.70 7.98 -3.25
N MET A 456 -17.27 8.09 -1.98
CA MET A 456 -16.01 8.73 -1.61
C MET A 456 -14.78 7.98 -2.16
N LEU A 457 -14.77 6.65 -2.09
CA LEU A 457 -13.69 5.83 -2.63
C LEU A 457 -13.55 5.98 -4.14
N GLU A 458 -14.67 5.95 -4.87
CA GLU A 458 -14.66 6.14 -6.33
C GLU A 458 -14.23 7.56 -6.71
N ASP A 459 -14.61 8.56 -5.92
CA ASP A 459 -14.15 9.94 -6.12
C ASP A 459 -12.64 10.09 -5.89
N ASP A 460 -12.04 9.28 -5.03
CA ASP A 460 -10.61 9.18 -4.76
C ASP A 460 -9.85 8.23 -5.70
N ASP A 461 -10.42 7.91 -6.88
CA ASP A 461 -9.83 7.02 -7.90
C ASP A 461 -9.61 5.57 -7.41
N SER A 462 -10.30 5.15 -6.36
CA SER A 462 -10.34 3.76 -5.94
C SER A 462 -11.47 3.06 -6.69
N MET A 463 -11.11 2.27 -7.69
CA MET A 463 -12.09 1.50 -8.45
C MET A 463 -12.79 0.50 -7.53
N LEU A 464 -14.11 0.41 -7.65
CA LEU A 464 -14.90 -0.64 -7.02
C LEU A 464 -15.45 -1.59 -8.10
N PRO A 465 -15.30 -2.92 -7.97
CA PRO A 465 -15.88 -3.84 -8.94
C PRO A 465 -17.41 -3.76 -8.91
N TYR A 466 -18.00 -3.86 -10.08
CA TYR A 466 -19.46 -3.86 -10.29
C TYR A 466 -20.16 -2.52 -10.00
N ARG A 467 -19.40 -1.44 -9.85
CA ARG A 467 -19.86 -0.10 -9.57
C ARG A 467 -19.03 0.92 -10.32
N TRP A 468 -19.67 2.04 -10.73
CA TRP A 468 -18.99 3.14 -11.43
C TRP A 468 -19.25 4.46 -10.72
N ARG A 469 -18.25 5.31 -10.72
CA ARG A 469 -18.32 6.64 -10.15
C ARG A 469 -19.45 7.46 -10.75
N LYS A 470 -20.11 8.26 -9.94
CA LYS A 470 -21.11 9.23 -10.38
C LYS A 470 -20.43 10.56 -10.70
N PRO A 471 -20.44 11.03 -11.96
CA PRO A 471 -19.99 12.38 -12.28
C PRO A 471 -20.80 13.43 -11.53
N SER A 472 -20.23 14.63 -11.34
CA SER A 472 -20.93 15.71 -10.64
C SER A 472 -22.23 16.13 -11.35
N ALA A 473 -23.19 16.63 -10.57
CA ALA A 473 -24.45 17.14 -11.13
C ALA A 473 -24.19 18.31 -12.10
N LEU A 474 -23.19 19.15 -11.84
CA LEU A 474 -22.82 20.24 -12.76
C LEU A 474 -22.34 19.69 -14.09
N THR A 475 -21.47 18.68 -14.09
CA THR A 475 -21.00 18.00 -15.31
C THR A 475 -22.17 17.40 -16.09
N LEU A 476 -23.06 16.69 -15.41
CA LEU A 476 -24.19 16.02 -16.06
C LEU A 476 -25.21 16.99 -16.67
N THR A 477 -25.38 18.18 -16.12
CA THR A 477 -26.29 19.22 -16.65
C THR A 477 -25.70 20.06 -17.77
N SER A 478 -24.39 19.97 -18.01
CA SER A 478 -23.72 20.71 -19.10
C SER A 478 -24.00 20.07 -20.46
N THR A 479 -23.71 20.80 -21.53
CA THR A 479 -23.59 20.28 -22.90
C THR A 479 -22.13 20.21 -23.30
N THR A 480 -21.78 19.24 -24.13
CA THR A 480 -20.41 19.03 -24.61
C THR A 480 -20.46 18.39 -26.01
N SER A 481 -19.32 18.24 -26.68
CA SER A 481 -19.21 17.50 -27.93
C SER A 481 -19.48 16.01 -27.70
N GLU A 482 -19.88 15.31 -28.77
CA GLU A 482 -20.12 13.86 -28.75
C GLU A 482 -18.89 13.10 -28.25
N ALA A 483 -17.70 13.48 -28.71
CA ALA A 483 -16.43 12.89 -28.29
C ALA A 483 -16.17 13.00 -26.79
N ASN A 484 -16.61 14.08 -26.13
CA ASN A 484 -16.40 14.30 -24.72
C ASN A 484 -17.48 13.61 -23.84
N MET A 485 -18.53 13.05 -24.43
CA MET A 485 -19.60 12.39 -23.65
C MET A 485 -19.07 11.20 -22.87
N VAL A 486 -18.04 10.52 -23.36
CA VAL A 486 -17.40 9.36 -22.69
C VAL A 486 -16.88 9.72 -21.30
N LEU A 487 -16.43 10.96 -21.06
CA LEU A 487 -15.93 11.43 -19.76
C LEU A 487 -17.01 11.47 -18.66
N ARG A 488 -18.27 11.20 -19.00
CA ARG A 488 -19.42 11.21 -18.10
C ARG A 488 -19.92 9.81 -17.73
N ASN A 489 -19.23 8.75 -18.16
CA ASN A 489 -19.64 7.36 -17.90
C ASN A 489 -19.21 6.86 -16.51
N GLY A 490 -18.33 7.58 -15.82
CA GLY A 490 -17.79 7.21 -14.52
C GLY A 490 -16.70 6.13 -14.57
N ILE A 491 -16.26 5.74 -15.77
CA ILE A 491 -15.23 4.72 -15.96
C ILE A 491 -13.90 5.44 -16.19
N ASP A 492 -13.17 5.64 -15.13
CA ASP A 492 -11.97 6.47 -15.12
C ASP A 492 -10.71 5.71 -15.62
N ARG A 493 -10.87 4.75 -16.54
CA ARG A 493 -9.80 3.91 -17.14
C ARG A 493 -10.24 3.21 -18.41
N GLN A 494 -9.30 2.61 -19.13
CA GLN A 494 -9.66 1.63 -20.14
C GLN A 494 -10.30 0.41 -19.49
N TRP A 495 -11.38 -0.10 -20.08
CA TRP A 495 -12.17 -1.18 -19.51
C TRP A 495 -12.80 -2.06 -20.58
N ASP A 496 -12.63 -3.39 -20.45
CA ASP A 496 -13.18 -4.40 -21.34
C ASP A 496 -12.94 -4.11 -22.84
N GLY A 497 -11.73 -3.62 -23.16
CA GLY A 497 -11.33 -3.27 -24.53
C GLY A 497 -11.86 -1.92 -25.02
N ALA A 498 -12.71 -1.23 -24.26
CA ALA A 498 -13.17 0.11 -24.60
C ALA A 498 -12.22 1.19 -24.10
N ASP A 499 -12.04 2.22 -24.92
CA ASP A 499 -11.37 3.46 -24.51
C ASP A 499 -12.41 4.42 -23.89
N ASN A 500 -12.34 4.58 -22.58
CA ASN A 500 -13.24 5.47 -21.82
C ASN A 500 -12.66 6.87 -21.64
N GLY A 501 -11.70 7.27 -22.44
CA GLY A 501 -11.03 8.57 -22.35
C GLY A 501 -11.14 9.38 -23.65
N VAL A 502 -10.60 10.58 -23.58
CA VAL A 502 -10.50 11.51 -24.71
C VAL A 502 -9.02 11.84 -24.94
N TRP A 503 -8.59 11.74 -26.18
CA TRP A 503 -7.26 12.18 -26.62
C TRP A 503 -7.27 13.67 -26.93
N VAL A 504 -6.33 14.42 -26.34
CA VAL A 504 -6.26 15.87 -26.44
C VAL A 504 -4.88 16.27 -26.95
N ALA A 505 -4.84 16.96 -28.10
CA ALA A 505 -3.61 17.55 -28.64
C ALA A 505 -3.25 18.82 -27.85
N PRO A 506 -2.05 18.90 -27.23
CA PRO A 506 -1.64 20.04 -26.42
C PRO A 506 -1.66 21.34 -27.22
N GLY A 507 -2.31 22.37 -26.65
CA GLY A 507 -2.42 23.71 -27.25
C GLY A 507 -3.43 23.85 -28.39
N GLU A 508 -3.90 22.74 -28.97
CA GLU A 508 -4.80 22.75 -30.15
C GLU A 508 -6.24 22.40 -29.77
N GLU A 509 -6.43 21.44 -28.89
CA GLU A 509 -7.72 20.90 -28.49
C GLU A 509 -8.03 21.18 -27.02
N SER A 510 -9.30 21.20 -26.66
CA SER A 510 -9.75 21.36 -25.26
C SER A 510 -11.04 20.60 -25.01
N ILE A 511 -11.23 20.15 -23.76
CA ILE A 511 -12.48 19.54 -23.29
C ILE A 511 -13.36 20.66 -22.76
N VAL A 512 -14.55 20.87 -23.36
CA VAL A 512 -15.43 22.01 -23.06
C VAL A 512 -16.79 21.55 -22.55
N TYR A 513 -17.24 22.12 -21.45
CA TYR A 513 -18.60 22.04 -20.92
C TYR A 513 -19.30 23.39 -21.00
N ASN A 514 -20.56 23.40 -21.44
CA ASN A 514 -21.37 24.61 -21.57
C ASN A 514 -22.69 24.47 -20.82
N TRP A 515 -23.17 25.55 -20.23
CA TRP A 515 -24.46 25.66 -19.54
C TRP A 515 -25.29 26.76 -20.17
N LYS A 516 -26.60 26.52 -20.33
CA LYS A 516 -27.55 27.49 -20.88
C LYS A 516 -27.63 28.77 -20.04
N LYS A 517 -27.44 28.63 -18.71
CA LYS A 517 -27.40 29.77 -17.76
C LYS A 517 -26.08 29.70 -16.98
N PRO A 518 -25.58 30.83 -16.49
CA PRO A 518 -24.40 30.80 -15.64
C PRO A 518 -24.61 29.94 -14.40
N VAL A 519 -23.66 29.08 -14.14
CA VAL A 519 -23.58 28.20 -12.93
C VAL A 519 -22.39 28.64 -12.07
N THR A 520 -22.45 28.38 -10.78
CA THR A 520 -21.32 28.61 -9.87
C THR A 520 -20.47 27.34 -9.85
N ILE A 521 -19.19 27.47 -10.14
CA ILE A 521 -18.21 26.38 -10.19
C ILE A 521 -17.13 26.68 -9.14
N SER A 522 -16.92 25.77 -8.21
CA SER A 522 -15.98 25.92 -7.10
C SER A 522 -14.64 25.19 -7.34
N GLY A 523 -14.59 24.29 -8.32
CA GLY A 523 -13.42 23.49 -8.58
C GLY A 523 -13.58 22.54 -9.75
N ALA A 524 -12.65 21.60 -9.87
CA ALA A 524 -12.70 20.52 -10.85
C ALA A 524 -12.04 19.25 -10.32
N ARG A 525 -12.54 18.10 -10.79
CA ARG A 525 -11.89 16.81 -10.66
C ARG A 525 -11.44 16.31 -12.03
N ILE A 526 -10.19 15.86 -12.12
CA ILE A 526 -9.61 15.38 -13.38
C ILE A 526 -8.91 14.05 -13.16
N ILE A 527 -9.07 13.13 -14.10
CA ILE A 527 -8.28 11.89 -14.19
C ILE A 527 -7.46 11.91 -15.48
N PHE A 528 -6.15 11.98 -15.33
CA PHE A 528 -5.19 11.83 -16.41
C PHE A 528 -4.75 10.37 -16.55
N ASP A 529 -4.37 9.94 -17.75
CA ASP A 529 -3.84 8.59 -17.98
C ASP A 529 -2.42 8.48 -17.41
N SER A 530 -2.23 7.55 -16.51
CA SER A 530 -0.94 7.19 -15.93
C SER A 530 -0.30 5.95 -16.58
N GLU A 531 -0.82 5.51 -17.70
CA GLU A 531 -0.31 4.38 -18.50
C GLU A 531 -0.14 3.08 -17.71
N PHE A 532 -1.23 2.52 -17.19
CA PHE A 532 -1.22 1.27 -16.44
C PHE A 532 -0.51 0.10 -17.16
N LYS A 533 -0.42 0.13 -18.48
CA LYS A 533 0.35 -0.86 -19.26
C LYS A 533 1.85 -0.91 -18.91
N TYR A 534 2.40 0.15 -18.32
CA TYR A 534 3.77 0.18 -17.82
C TYR A 534 3.90 -0.19 -16.34
N ARG A 535 2.88 -0.78 -15.78
CA ARG A 535 2.83 -1.26 -14.40
C ARG A 535 4.03 -2.12 -14.00
N SER A 536 4.59 -2.91 -14.90
CA SER A 536 5.78 -3.71 -14.65
C SER A 536 7.03 -2.89 -14.31
N LYS A 537 7.06 -1.60 -14.66
CA LYS A 537 8.13 -0.66 -14.32
C LYS A 537 7.93 -0.01 -12.93
N ARG A 538 6.76 -0.22 -12.30
CA ARG A 538 6.41 0.40 -11.01
C ARG A 538 6.80 -0.53 -9.87
N MET A 539 7.88 -0.28 -9.18
CA MET A 539 8.33 -0.93 -7.94
C MET A 539 8.05 -2.45 -7.81
N ARG A 540 7.70 -3.11 -8.92
CA ARG A 540 7.48 -4.56 -8.96
C ARG A 540 8.78 -5.32 -8.94
N LYS A 541 9.82 -4.74 -9.55
CA LYS A 541 11.19 -5.22 -9.57
C LYS A 541 12.08 -4.00 -9.57
N LEU A 542 12.67 -3.71 -8.43
CA LEU A 542 13.73 -2.73 -8.37
C LEU A 542 15.00 -3.42 -8.78
N GLU A 543 15.46 -3.01 -9.91
CA GLU A 543 16.77 -3.37 -10.41
C GLU A 543 17.68 -2.17 -10.18
N ALA A 544 18.92 -2.42 -9.85
CA ALA A 544 19.96 -1.40 -9.94
C ALA A 544 20.11 -1.07 -11.43
N THR A 545 19.26 -0.19 -11.94
CA THR A 545 19.31 0.25 -13.33
C THR A 545 20.17 1.49 -13.47
N THR A 546 20.87 1.59 -14.58
CA THR A 546 21.52 2.82 -15.05
C THR A 546 20.58 3.60 -15.97
N GLU A 547 19.53 2.96 -16.48
CA GLU A 547 18.53 3.62 -17.31
C GLU A 547 17.58 4.44 -16.43
N ARG A 548 17.31 5.66 -16.85
CA ARG A 548 16.34 6.52 -16.17
C ARG A 548 14.93 6.07 -16.50
N VAL A 549 14.13 5.93 -15.46
CA VAL A 549 12.68 5.76 -15.59
C VAL A 549 12.03 7.12 -15.35
N GLU A 550 11.16 7.52 -16.24
CA GLU A 550 10.51 8.84 -16.19
C GLU A 550 9.02 8.71 -15.90
N VAL A 551 8.40 9.83 -15.56
CA VAL A 551 6.94 9.93 -15.46
C VAL A 551 6.32 9.40 -16.77
N PRO A 552 5.20 8.64 -16.72
CA PRO A 552 4.55 8.11 -17.90
C PRO A 552 4.33 9.19 -18.98
N ARG A 553 4.65 8.86 -20.23
CA ARG A 553 4.74 9.87 -21.30
C ARG A 553 3.41 10.53 -21.66
N MET A 554 2.29 9.81 -21.54
CA MET A 554 0.94 10.34 -21.79
C MET A 554 0.41 11.20 -20.63
N MET A 555 1.06 11.17 -19.47
CA MET A 555 0.67 11.99 -18.35
C MET A 555 0.72 13.47 -18.73
N THR A 556 -0.36 14.19 -18.50
CA THR A 556 -0.41 15.64 -18.66
C THR A 556 0.56 16.31 -17.71
N LYS A 557 1.46 17.13 -18.26
CA LYS A 557 2.48 17.86 -17.49
C LYS A 557 2.03 19.24 -17.10
N ASP A 558 1.61 20.03 -18.09
CA ASP A 558 1.12 21.39 -17.85
C ASP A 558 -0.29 21.51 -18.41
N PHE A 559 -1.17 22.16 -17.67
CA PHE A 559 -2.56 22.35 -18.06
C PHE A 559 -3.15 23.58 -17.36
N ARG A 560 -4.26 24.08 -17.91
CA ARG A 560 -5.05 25.11 -17.27
C ARG A 560 -6.54 24.82 -17.37
N ILE A 561 -7.27 25.35 -16.40
CA ILE A 561 -8.73 25.35 -16.42
C ILE A 561 -9.16 26.79 -16.66
N GLU A 562 -10.04 26.97 -17.62
CA GLU A 562 -10.53 28.28 -18.00
C GLU A 562 -12.05 28.33 -17.95
N ALA A 563 -12.58 29.45 -17.49
CA ALA A 563 -14.01 29.72 -17.40
C ALA A 563 -14.41 30.87 -18.32
N LYS A 564 -15.67 30.86 -18.78
CA LYS A 564 -16.22 31.88 -19.67
C LYS A 564 -17.62 32.30 -19.24
N THR A 565 -17.88 33.61 -19.15
CA THR A 565 -19.18 34.15 -18.82
C THR A 565 -19.79 34.83 -20.05
N GLY A 566 -20.96 34.36 -20.49
CA GLY A 566 -21.69 34.89 -21.64
C GLY A 566 -20.86 34.81 -22.93
N LYS A 567 -20.78 35.95 -23.66
CA LYS A 567 -19.97 36.11 -24.88
C LYS A 567 -18.55 36.61 -24.58
N GLY A 568 -18.15 36.71 -23.31
CA GLY A 568 -16.84 37.19 -22.90
C GLY A 568 -15.69 36.24 -23.34
N GLU A 569 -14.48 36.64 -23.01
CA GLU A 569 -13.28 35.85 -23.27
C GLU A 569 -13.10 34.73 -22.23
N TRP A 570 -12.25 33.72 -22.55
CA TRP A 570 -11.82 32.71 -21.61
C TRP A 570 -10.87 33.33 -20.58
N THR A 571 -11.11 33.05 -19.32
CA THR A 571 -10.27 33.49 -18.21
C THR A 571 -9.73 32.26 -17.48
N THR A 572 -8.41 32.19 -17.26
CA THR A 572 -7.78 31.13 -16.49
C THR A 572 -8.19 31.22 -15.03
N VAL A 573 -8.76 30.15 -14.49
CA VAL A 573 -9.18 30.02 -13.08
C VAL A 573 -8.29 29.11 -12.28
N TYR A 574 -7.49 28.28 -12.98
CA TYR A 574 -6.47 27.43 -12.38
C TYR A 574 -5.38 27.11 -13.41
N GLU A 575 -4.15 27.04 -12.94
CA GLU A 575 -2.99 26.62 -13.74
C GLU A 575 -2.22 25.53 -13.00
N GLY A 576 -2.04 24.38 -13.64
CA GLY A 576 -1.25 23.25 -13.15
C GLY A 576 0.06 23.15 -13.92
N LYS A 577 1.19 23.22 -13.25
CA LYS A 577 2.54 23.08 -13.82
C LYS A 577 3.26 21.86 -13.28
N GLY A 578 3.97 21.15 -14.16
CA GLY A 578 4.79 20.00 -13.79
C GLY A 578 4.01 18.85 -13.12
N ASN A 579 2.72 18.70 -13.49
CA ASN A 579 1.86 17.67 -12.94
C ASN A 579 2.41 16.27 -13.26
N TYR A 580 2.37 15.39 -12.28
CA TYR A 580 2.74 13.98 -12.39
C TYR A 580 1.71 13.06 -11.73
N LEU A 581 0.59 13.60 -11.25
CA LEU A 581 -0.47 12.88 -10.57
C LEU A 581 -1.62 12.57 -11.53
N ARG A 582 -2.17 11.37 -11.39
CA ARG A 582 -3.31 10.89 -12.13
C ARG A 582 -4.60 11.59 -11.72
N LEU A 583 -4.95 11.54 -10.44
CA LEU A 583 -6.10 12.24 -9.88
C LEU A 583 -5.70 13.67 -9.49
N ARG A 584 -6.49 14.63 -9.96
CA ARG A 584 -6.40 16.03 -9.52
C ARG A 584 -7.76 16.50 -9.02
N LYS A 585 -7.88 16.72 -7.71
CA LYS A 585 -8.98 17.44 -7.08
C LYS A 585 -8.55 18.87 -6.86
N ILE A 586 -9.17 19.80 -7.54
CA ILE A 586 -8.77 21.20 -7.60
C ILE A 586 -9.89 22.04 -7.03
N GLN A 587 -9.58 22.80 -5.99
CA GLN A 587 -10.44 23.86 -5.46
C GLN A 587 -9.95 25.19 -6.03
N PHE A 588 -10.84 25.98 -6.64
CA PHE A 588 -10.50 27.31 -7.11
C PHE A 588 -10.34 28.25 -5.92
N GLU A 589 -9.46 29.25 -6.04
CA GLU A 589 -9.28 30.27 -4.99
C GLU A 589 -10.60 30.97 -4.62
N LYS A 590 -11.44 31.22 -5.63
CA LYS A 590 -12.80 31.72 -5.47
C LYS A 590 -13.72 30.99 -6.44
N PRO A 591 -14.95 30.66 -6.02
CA PRO A 591 -15.96 30.15 -6.95
C PRO A 591 -16.20 31.13 -8.09
N VAL A 592 -16.34 30.61 -9.31
CA VAL A 592 -16.56 31.41 -10.50
C VAL A 592 -17.95 31.19 -11.06
N LYS A 593 -18.61 32.28 -11.52
CA LYS A 593 -19.91 32.20 -12.17
C LYS A 593 -19.69 32.19 -13.68
N ALA A 594 -19.96 31.06 -14.34
CA ALA A 594 -19.62 30.84 -15.74
C ALA A 594 -20.70 30.12 -16.53
N ASN A 595 -20.73 30.35 -17.84
CA ASN A 595 -21.55 29.63 -18.81
C ASN A 595 -20.76 28.48 -19.47
N ALA A 596 -19.43 28.49 -19.38
CA ALA A 596 -18.60 27.47 -19.90
C ALA A 596 -17.34 27.26 -19.05
N LEU A 597 -16.87 26.02 -18.99
CA LEU A 597 -15.60 25.60 -18.39
C LEU A 597 -14.85 24.76 -19.41
N ARG A 598 -13.53 24.94 -19.51
CA ARG A 598 -12.70 24.06 -20.33
C ARG A 598 -11.42 23.64 -19.64
N LEU A 599 -10.99 22.42 -19.93
CA LEU A 599 -9.66 21.92 -19.65
C LEU A 599 -8.81 22.08 -20.91
N VAL A 600 -7.70 22.78 -20.80
CA VAL A 600 -6.69 22.92 -21.84
C VAL A 600 -5.42 22.21 -21.38
N VAL A 601 -4.94 21.27 -22.16
CA VAL A 601 -3.65 20.62 -21.95
C VAL A 601 -2.59 21.43 -22.69
N ASP A 602 -1.55 21.88 -21.99
CA ASP A 602 -0.47 22.67 -22.58
C ASP A 602 0.72 21.80 -22.98
N SER A 603 1.01 20.73 -22.22
CA SER A 603 2.09 19.79 -22.51
C SER A 603 1.87 18.43 -21.84
N THR A 604 2.58 17.40 -22.36
CA THR A 604 2.69 16.07 -21.75
C THR A 604 4.13 15.80 -21.30
N TRP A 605 4.40 14.66 -20.69
CA TRP A 605 5.78 14.23 -20.38
C TRP A 605 6.49 13.58 -21.58
N GLY A 606 5.93 13.63 -22.78
CA GLY A 606 6.63 13.20 -23.99
C GLY A 606 5.78 12.47 -25.03
N ALA A 607 4.47 12.36 -24.84
CA ALA A 607 3.54 11.91 -25.86
C ALA A 607 3.04 13.10 -26.69
N GLU A 608 2.64 12.85 -27.94
CA GLU A 608 2.05 13.87 -28.83
C GLU A 608 0.67 14.31 -28.37
N LYS A 609 -0.09 13.42 -27.73
CA LYS A 609 -1.41 13.69 -27.17
C LYS A 609 -1.48 13.26 -25.72
N ALA A 610 -2.19 14.01 -24.92
CA ALA A 610 -2.61 13.59 -23.59
C ALA A 610 -3.87 12.72 -23.70
N HIS A 611 -4.06 11.84 -22.73
CA HIS A 611 -5.26 11.04 -22.59
C HIS A 611 -5.94 11.37 -21.25
N VAL A 612 -7.22 11.73 -21.30
CA VAL A 612 -8.01 12.18 -20.14
C VAL A 612 -9.21 11.27 -19.97
N PHE A 613 -9.38 10.66 -18.79
CA PHE A 613 -10.50 9.77 -18.48
C PHE A 613 -11.67 10.46 -17.80
N ALA A 614 -11.44 11.54 -17.08
CA ALA A 614 -12.49 12.31 -16.45
C ALA A 614 -12.14 13.81 -16.38
N PHE A 615 -13.16 14.64 -16.51
CA PHE A 615 -13.14 16.07 -16.21
C PHE A 615 -14.49 16.44 -15.65
N ASP A 616 -14.58 16.72 -14.36
CA ASP A 616 -15.81 17.13 -13.69
C ASP A 616 -15.72 18.57 -13.20
N ALA A 617 -16.77 19.33 -13.41
CA ALA A 617 -16.96 20.65 -12.79
C ALA A 617 -17.58 20.47 -11.38
N LEU A 618 -17.05 21.12 -10.35
CA LEU A 618 -17.48 21.01 -8.97
C LEU A 618 -18.10 22.30 -8.43
#